data_46429994729c9fb9f065b4e71daf15a6
#
_entry.id   46429994729c9fb9f065b4e71daf15a6
#
_cell.length_a   1.000
_cell.length_b   1.000
_cell.length_c   1.000
_cell.angle_alpha   90.00
_cell.angle_beta   90.00
_cell.angle_gamma   90.00
#
_symmetry.space_group_name_H-M   'P 1'
#
loop_
_entity.id
_entity.type
_entity.pdbx_description
1 polymer ?
#
loop_
_entity_poly.entity_id
_entity_poly.type
_entity_poly.pdbx_seq_one_letter_code
_entity_poly.pdbx_strand_id
1 'polypeptide(L)' 'KGQVTRYNTSIKVIMDLENLRSSEIISKSFEENADYDVQKKYSDTIVNENNATLNIVQKLSDNIVNFITISVGN' A
#
# COMPACT_ATOMS: atom_id res chain seq x y z
N LYS A 1 -10.21 -26.27 15.25
CA LYS A 1 -9.15 -25.65 15.99
C LYS A 1 -7.91 -25.57 15.14
N GLY A 2 -7.15 -24.53 15.34
CA GLY A 2 -6.01 -24.29 14.52
C GLY A 2 -6.37 -23.78 13.14
N GLN A 3 -7.61 -23.40 12.90
CA GLN A 3 -7.99 -22.81 11.62
C GLN A 3 -7.50 -21.38 11.53
N VAL A 4 -6.96 -21.02 10.36
CA VAL A 4 -6.61 -19.63 10.07
C VAL A 4 -7.89 -18.92 9.66
N THR A 5 -8.25 -17.87 10.40
CA THR A 5 -9.47 -17.12 10.12
C THR A 5 -9.18 -15.75 9.57
N ARG A 6 -7.91 -15.34 9.55
CA ARG A 6 -7.52 -14.01 9.09
C ARG A 6 -6.10 -14.06 8.54
N TYR A 7 -5.91 -13.44 7.40
CA TYR A 7 -4.60 -13.25 6.79
C TYR A 7 -4.28 -11.76 6.73
N ASN A 8 -3.01 -11.47 6.61
CA ASN A 8 -2.52 -10.11 6.39
C ASN A 8 -1.85 -10.05 5.03
N THR A 9 -2.14 -9.00 4.28
CA THR A 9 -1.45 -8.72 3.02
C THR A 9 -0.79 -7.36 3.13
N SER A 10 0.37 -7.20 2.50
CA SER A 10 1.09 -5.94 2.53
C SER A 10 1.68 -5.63 1.17
N ILE A 11 1.84 -4.33 0.91
CA ILE A 11 2.47 -3.84 -0.31
C ILE A 11 3.49 -2.79 0.09
N LYS A 12 4.69 -2.89 -0.46
CA LYS A 12 5.74 -1.92 -0.24
C LYS A 12 6.12 -1.30 -1.58
N VAL A 13 6.19 0.03 -1.60
CA VAL A 13 6.56 0.80 -2.78
C VAL A 13 7.78 1.63 -2.44
N ILE A 14 8.79 1.57 -3.29
CA ILE A 14 9.98 2.41 -3.16
C ILE A 14 9.93 3.41 -4.30
N MET A 15 10.04 4.71 -3.95
CA MET A 15 9.95 5.78 -4.92
C MET A 15 11.17 6.66 -4.83
N ASP A 16 11.73 7.00 -6.00
CA ASP A 16 12.80 7.99 -6.11
C ASP A 16 12.24 9.23 -6.78
N LEU A 17 12.49 10.39 -6.16
CA LEU A 17 12.09 11.68 -6.70
C LEU A 17 13.34 12.47 -7.01
N GLU A 18 13.55 12.78 -8.28
CA GLU A 18 14.73 13.51 -8.72
C GLU A 18 14.39 14.98 -8.97
N ASN A 19 15.22 15.86 -8.40
CA ASN A 19 15.13 17.28 -8.69
C ASN A 19 16.07 17.59 -9.84
N LEU A 20 15.50 17.92 -10.99
CA LEU A 20 16.29 18.12 -12.21
C LEU A 20 17.21 19.34 -12.16
N ARG A 21 16.91 20.27 -11.28
CA ARG A 21 17.75 21.49 -11.16
C ARG A 21 19.00 21.23 -10.31
N SER A 22 18.84 20.50 -9.22
CA SER A 22 19.95 20.26 -8.28
C SER A 22 20.57 18.87 -8.44
N SER A 23 19.96 18.02 -9.24
CA SER A 23 20.37 16.61 -9.40
C SER A 23 20.27 15.81 -8.11
N GLU A 24 19.53 16.31 -7.14
CA GLU A 24 19.29 15.58 -5.89
C GLU A 24 18.22 14.53 -6.09
N ILE A 25 18.41 13.39 -5.46
CA ILE A 25 17.43 12.31 -5.49
C ILE A 25 16.98 12.05 -4.06
N ILE A 26 15.68 12.07 -3.85
CA ILE A 26 15.06 11.74 -2.56
C ILE A 26 14.41 10.38 -2.72
N SER A 27 14.85 9.41 -1.91
CA SER A 27 14.26 8.08 -1.91
C SER A 27 13.34 7.94 -0.72
N LYS A 28 12.17 7.39 -0.94
CA LYS A 28 11.17 7.19 0.09
C LYS A 28 10.51 5.84 -0.12
N SER A 29 10.32 5.10 0.96
CA SER A 29 9.57 3.86 0.90
C SER A 29 8.24 4.05 1.63
N PHE A 30 7.21 3.42 1.08
CA PHE A 30 5.87 3.42 1.63
C PHE A 30 5.41 1.99 1.77
N GLU A 31 4.80 1.67 2.88
CA GLU A 31 4.31 0.33 3.11
C GLU A 31 2.98 0.42 3.82
N GLU A 32 2.03 -0.37 3.35
CA GLU A 32 0.72 -0.49 3.98
C GLU A 32 0.33 -1.94 4.02
N ASN A 33 -0.46 -2.29 5.01
CA ASN A 33 -0.94 -3.65 5.14
C ASN A 33 -2.40 -3.61 5.57
N ALA A 34 -3.07 -4.72 5.34
CA ALA A 34 -4.46 -4.87 5.74
C ALA A 34 -4.74 -6.34 6.00
N ASP A 35 -5.60 -6.58 6.98
CA ASP A 35 -6.07 -7.93 7.26
C ASP A 35 -7.33 -8.20 6.44
N TYR A 36 -7.56 -9.47 6.13
CA TYR A 36 -8.81 -9.88 5.52
C TYR A 36 -9.22 -11.23 6.09
N ASP A 37 -10.53 -11.42 6.18
CA ASP A 37 -11.08 -12.62 6.76
C ASP A 37 -11.10 -13.77 5.77
N VAL A 38 -10.81 -14.97 6.29
CA VAL A 38 -10.92 -16.21 5.54
C VAL A 38 -12.31 -16.76 5.76
N GLN A 39 -13.02 -17.04 4.69
CA GLN A 39 -14.38 -17.55 4.74
C GLN A 39 -14.40 -19.01 4.34
N LYS A 40 -15.48 -19.70 4.70
CA LYS A 40 -15.65 -21.09 4.29
C LYS A 40 -15.68 -21.22 2.79
N LYS A 41 -16.31 -20.27 2.13
CA LYS A 41 -16.41 -20.24 0.68
C LYS A 41 -15.20 -19.52 0.11
N TYR A 42 -14.43 -20.21 -0.71
CA TYR A 42 -13.18 -19.68 -1.25
C TYR A 42 -13.38 -18.37 -1.99
N SER A 43 -14.46 -18.29 -2.78
CA SER A 43 -14.73 -17.07 -3.54
C SER A 43 -14.94 -15.84 -2.64
N ASP A 44 -15.51 -16.04 -1.45
CA ASP A 44 -15.70 -14.94 -0.49
C ASP A 44 -14.36 -14.48 0.09
N THR A 45 -13.43 -15.42 0.32
CA THR A 45 -12.09 -15.07 0.77
C THR A 45 -11.37 -14.23 -0.29
N ILE A 46 -11.52 -14.59 -1.57
CA ILE A 46 -10.90 -13.85 -2.66
C ILE A 46 -11.45 -12.42 -2.74
N VAL A 47 -12.76 -12.25 -2.54
CA VAL A 47 -13.36 -10.91 -2.51
C VAL A 47 -12.78 -10.09 -1.37
N ASN A 48 -12.64 -10.71 -0.18
CA ASN A 48 -12.08 -10.01 0.97
C ASN A 48 -10.63 -9.61 0.73
N GLU A 49 -9.85 -10.49 0.12
CA GLU A 49 -8.45 -10.19 -0.23
C GLU A 49 -8.36 -9.04 -1.21
N ASN A 50 -9.21 -9.05 -2.24
CA ASN A 50 -9.21 -7.99 -3.24
C ASN A 50 -9.59 -6.65 -2.63
N ASN A 51 -10.57 -6.63 -1.73
CA ASN A 51 -10.98 -5.40 -1.04
C ASN A 51 -9.85 -4.88 -0.15
N ALA A 52 -9.16 -5.76 0.56
CA ALA A 52 -8.02 -5.37 1.39
C ALA A 52 -6.92 -4.77 0.52
N THR A 53 -6.63 -5.38 -0.63
CA THR A 53 -5.62 -4.88 -1.56
C THR A 53 -5.99 -3.50 -2.08
N LEU A 54 -7.26 -3.29 -2.44
CA LEU A 54 -7.71 -1.98 -2.91
C LEU A 54 -7.54 -0.90 -1.84
N ASN A 55 -7.85 -1.23 -0.59
CA ASN A 55 -7.65 -0.30 0.52
C ASN A 55 -6.18 0.08 0.66
N ILE A 56 -5.29 -0.90 0.54
CA ILE A 56 -3.85 -0.65 0.59
C ILE A 56 -3.43 0.29 -0.53
N VAL A 57 -3.88 0.02 -1.75
CA VAL A 57 -3.52 0.84 -2.92
C VAL A 57 -3.99 2.28 -2.73
N GLN A 58 -5.21 2.48 -2.20
CA GLN A 58 -5.72 3.82 -1.93
C GLN A 58 -4.86 4.56 -0.92
N LYS A 59 -4.50 3.90 0.19
CA LYS A 59 -3.68 4.52 1.22
C LYS A 59 -2.29 4.86 0.68
N LEU A 60 -1.68 3.94 -0.07
CA LEU A 60 -0.37 4.18 -0.67
C LEU A 60 -0.42 5.34 -1.65
N SER A 61 -1.47 5.39 -2.48
CA SER A 61 -1.62 6.48 -3.45
C SER A 61 -1.72 7.83 -2.76
N ASP A 62 -2.53 7.92 -1.70
CA ASP A 62 -2.68 9.15 -0.94
C ASP A 62 -1.35 9.56 -0.30
N ASN A 63 -0.63 8.62 0.27
CA ASN A 63 0.66 8.89 0.91
C ASN A 63 1.69 9.38 -0.10
N ILE A 64 1.73 8.75 -1.28
CA ILE A 64 2.66 9.13 -2.33
C ILE A 64 2.34 10.52 -2.87
N VAL A 65 1.06 10.80 -3.13
CA VAL A 65 0.64 12.12 -3.61
C VAL A 65 0.98 13.19 -2.58
N ASN A 66 0.71 12.93 -1.31
CA ASN A 66 1.03 13.88 -0.25
C ASN A 66 2.53 14.15 -0.18
N PHE A 67 3.34 13.10 -0.29
CA PHE A 67 4.79 13.25 -0.26
C PHE A 67 5.29 14.10 -1.42
N ILE A 68 4.80 13.83 -2.62
CA ILE A 68 5.19 14.59 -3.80
C ILE A 68 4.76 16.04 -3.66
N THR A 69 3.54 16.28 -3.20
CA THR A 69 3.00 17.63 -3.02
C THR A 69 3.86 18.43 -2.04
N ILE A 70 4.22 17.84 -0.92
CA ILE A 70 5.04 18.50 0.08
C ILE A 70 6.44 18.76 -0.48
N SER A 71 7.01 17.78 -1.17
CA SER A 71 8.39 17.88 -1.68
C SER A 71 8.52 18.91 -2.78
N VAL A 72 7.47 19.08 -3.60
CA VAL A 72 7.49 19.99 -4.75
C VAL A 72 6.92 21.36 -4.39
N GLY A 73 6.03 21.41 -3.40
CA GLY A 73 5.34 22.64 -3.01
C GLY A 73 6.21 23.66 -2.34
N ASN A 74 7.40 23.27 -1.94
CA ASN A 74 8.36 24.18 -1.34
C ASN A 74 9.36 24.61 -2.41
#